data_26afcf0530148b0698652dc5b9d8d197
#
_entry.id   26afcf0530148b0698652dc5b9d8d197
#
_cell.length_a   1.000
_cell.length_b   1.000
_cell.length_c   1.000
_cell.angle_alpha   90.00
_cell.angle_beta   90.00
_cell.angle_gamma   90.00
#
_symmetry.space_group_name_H-M   'P 1'
#
loop_
_entity.id
_entity.type
_entity.pdbx_description
1 polymer ?
#
loop_
_entity_poly.entity_id
_entity_poly.type
_entity_poly.pdbx_seq_one_letter_code
_entity_poly.pdbx_strand_id
1 'polypeptide(L)'
;ESFLRYQNIAFVVVGSGNLSCFSKSCRILHIKGTLSFSEVFNQIQQTFDRYSDWDSKLQLALGSIDPLNEMLEASLDIFHNPVFAHDTNFYILSSPRHVTGMSEWVHDQRTGRLIAPLSLIQDFKLDAEYQRTLITHGANIYSEELRGYRILYMNLWVSGNYQGRLCVDELQTEIQPGHFSALEYLGSFIELCIRRHNLFQISMGNDSRQFFTEYLSGKLTELQAVTDQIQYLNWNRHDRYLVLRLETQQQDDRMHSSIATLGHIEAQIPEGLAFTYQQGIVVIVNLSFKHSVSSDVISSLAIILREGLFKMGVSSEFRDFLLIPQGYIQAVSALRLGKKSQSMAWCYHFDAYLLEYMLSQISHQISPELLVSSRLDALQNYDRKNNTELYHTLKVYLEHERNSLQTARELFIHRSSLTYRLERIQKLTKVDLDNPKDRLLLQLCFLLQEKDQTVT
;
A
#
# COMPACT_ATOMS: atom_id res chain seq x y z
N GLU A 1 -55.40 12.91 30.66
CA GLU A 1 -55.62 11.47 30.41
C GLU A 1 -55.67 11.10 28.89
N SER A 2 -56.03 12.02 27.97
CA SER A 2 -56.11 11.75 26.52
C SER A 2 -54.76 11.59 25.83
N PHE A 3 -53.67 12.14 26.34
CA PHE A 3 -52.33 12.08 25.72
C PHE A 3 -51.51 10.84 26.05
N LEU A 4 -51.93 10.05 27.05
CA LEU A 4 -51.27 8.80 27.45
C LEU A 4 -51.45 7.63 26.45
N ARG A 5 -52.29 7.76 25.45
CA ARG A 5 -52.64 6.67 24.48
C ARG A 5 -51.79 6.65 23.20
N TYR A 6 -50.92 7.65 22.98
CA TYR A 6 -50.22 7.82 21.72
C TYR A 6 -48.72 7.60 21.88
N GLN A 7 -48.29 6.35 21.82
CA GLN A 7 -46.86 5.99 22.00
C GLN A 7 -45.94 6.39 20.81
N ASN A 8 -46.49 6.69 19.64
CA ASN A 8 -45.70 7.00 18.43
C ASN A 8 -45.94 8.40 17.85
N ILE A 9 -46.45 9.34 18.67
CA ILE A 9 -46.73 10.70 18.22
C ILE A 9 -45.68 11.63 18.87
N ALA A 10 -45.10 12.52 18.04
CA ALA A 10 -44.32 13.65 18.56
C ALA A 10 -45.22 14.86 18.73
N PHE A 11 -45.09 15.54 19.86
CA PHE A 11 -45.80 16.75 20.18
C PHE A 11 -44.92 17.97 20.03
N VAL A 12 -45.45 19.02 19.42
CA VAL A 12 -44.80 20.34 19.42
C VAL A 12 -45.55 21.25 20.36
N VAL A 13 -44.87 21.73 21.37
CA VAL A 13 -45.43 22.64 22.39
C VAL A 13 -44.81 24.01 22.16
N VAL A 14 -45.68 25.01 21.93
CA VAL A 14 -45.28 26.41 21.67
C VAL A 14 -45.61 27.26 22.90
N GLY A 15 -44.65 28.05 23.35
CA GLY A 15 -44.80 28.95 24.49
C GLY A 15 -44.54 28.30 25.85
N SER A 16 -45.04 28.92 26.95
CA SER A 16 -44.82 28.51 28.34
C SER A 16 -45.80 27.44 28.79
N GLY A 17 -45.75 26.24 28.20
CA GLY A 17 -46.60 25.11 28.55
C GLY A 17 -46.04 24.30 29.72
N ASN A 18 -46.91 23.74 30.56
CA ASN A 18 -46.51 22.77 31.59
C ASN A 18 -46.35 21.37 30.94
N LEU A 19 -45.09 20.90 30.81
CA LEU A 19 -44.75 19.62 30.19
C LEU A 19 -45.01 18.41 31.08
N SER A 20 -45.37 18.60 32.35
CA SER A 20 -45.60 17.50 33.32
C SER A 20 -46.82 16.63 32.97
N CYS A 21 -47.68 17.11 32.09
CA CYS A 21 -48.85 16.36 31.60
C CYS A 21 -48.53 15.29 30.56
N PHE A 22 -47.29 15.30 30.01
CA PHE A 22 -46.87 14.31 29.00
C PHE A 22 -46.17 13.13 29.68
N SER A 23 -46.39 11.94 29.17
CA SER A 23 -45.67 10.74 29.61
C SER A 23 -44.17 10.85 29.24
N LYS A 24 -43.31 10.25 30.07
CA LYS A 24 -41.86 10.16 29.79
C LYS A 24 -41.54 9.44 28.47
N SER A 25 -42.49 8.73 27.88
CA SER A 25 -42.37 8.04 26.59
C SER A 25 -42.76 8.91 25.39
N CYS A 26 -43.33 10.10 25.57
CA CYS A 26 -43.68 11.01 24.49
C CYS A 26 -42.46 11.77 23.99
N ARG A 27 -42.33 11.87 22.66
CA ARG A 27 -41.37 12.78 22.01
C ARG A 27 -41.95 14.18 22.00
N ILE A 28 -41.26 15.14 22.64
CA ILE A 28 -41.76 16.51 22.75
C ILE A 28 -40.70 17.47 22.22
N LEU A 29 -41.08 18.30 21.26
CA LEU A 29 -40.34 19.46 20.82
C LEU A 29 -40.96 20.69 21.53
N HIS A 30 -40.24 21.30 22.47
CA HIS A 30 -40.70 22.51 23.18
C HIS A 30 -40.03 23.75 22.60
N ILE A 31 -40.82 24.59 21.95
CA ILE A 31 -40.36 25.86 21.37
C ILE A 31 -40.68 26.97 22.38
N LYS A 32 -39.62 27.44 23.05
CA LYS A 32 -39.66 28.56 23.98
C LYS A 32 -39.41 29.86 23.20
N GLY A 33 -40.37 30.73 23.12
CA GLY A 33 -40.20 32.01 22.43
C GLY A 33 -41.51 32.72 22.17
N THR A 34 -41.45 33.85 21.45
CA THR A 34 -42.55 34.73 21.10
C THR A 34 -43.21 34.38 19.77
N LEU A 35 -42.81 33.25 19.12
CA LEU A 35 -43.39 32.83 17.84
C LEU A 35 -44.87 32.46 18.03
N SER A 36 -45.68 32.87 17.08
CA SER A 36 -47.10 32.47 17.05
C SER A 36 -47.25 31.01 16.66
N PHE A 37 -48.33 30.36 17.03
CA PHE A 37 -48.66 28.99 16.61
C PHE A 37 -48.63 28.85 15.12
N SER A 38 -49.15 29.82 14.36
CA SER A 38 -49.18 29.78 12.89
C SER A 38 -47.78 29.81 12.26
N GLU A 39 -46.85 30.61 12.80
CA GLU A 39 -45.48 30.67 12.35
C GLU A 39 -44.75 29.32 12.57
N VAL A 40 -44.90 28.76 13.77
CA VAL A 40 -44.34 27.47 14.13
C VAL A 40 -44.91 26.34 13.23
N PHE A 41 -46.26 26.35 13.07
CA PHE A 41 -46.93 25.37 12.23
C PHE A 41 -46.42 25.43 10.78
N ASN A 42 -46.32 26.64 10.20
CA ASN A 42 -45.82 26.83 8.85
C ASN A 42 -44.36 26.39 8.72
N GLN A 43 -43.50 26.67 9.69
CA GLN A 43 -42.10 26.21 9.67
C GLN A 43 -42.01 24.68 9.73
N ILE A 44 -42.82 24.05 10.55
CA ILE A 44 -42.88 22.59 10.63
C ILE A 44 -43.35 22.01 9.30
N GLN A 45 -44.42 22.55 8.74
CA GLN A 45 -44.95 22.08 7.46
C GLN A 45 -43.90 22.23 6.35
N GLN A 46 -43.26 23.41 6.21
CA GLN A 46 -42.19 23.62 5.25
C GLN A 46 -41.03 22.64 5.43
N THR A 47 -40.71 22.31 6.67
CA THR A 47 -39.68 21.31 6.96
C THR A 47 -40.11 19.93 6.48
N PHE A 48 -41.33 19.50 6.77
CA PHE A 48 -41.87 18.23 6.30
C PHE A 48 -41.94 18.17 4.76
N ASP A 49 -42.42 19.22 4.14
CA ASP A 49 -42.51 19.30 2.67
C ASP A 49 -41.12 19.20 2.03
N ARG A 50 -40.09 19.88 2.59
CA ARG A 50 -38.72 19.79 2.12
C ARG A 50 -38.14 18.38 2.21
N TYR A 51 -38.32 17.69 3.33
CA TYR A 51 -37.82 16.31 3.49
C TYR A 51 -38.62 15.29 2.68
N SER A 52 -39.94 15.52 2.48
CA SER A 52 -40.76 14.67 1.62
C SER A 52 -40.42 14.82 0.13
N ASP A 53 -40.10 16.04 -0.30
CA ASP A 53 -39.62 16.31 -1.65
C ASP A 53 -38.25 15.66 -1.87
N TRP A 54 -37.34 15.76 -0.88
CA TRP A 54 -36.06 15.09 -0.92
C TRP A 54 -36.18 13.57 -0.99
N ASP A 55 -37.03 12.95 -0.16
CA ASP A 55 -37.32 11.51 -0.21
C ASP A 55 -37.81 11.09 -1.62
N SER A 56 -38.72 11.86 -2.18
CA SER A 56 -39.25 11.62 -3.53
C SER A 56 -38.15 11.67 -4.60
N LYS A 57 -37.21 12.63 -4.49
CA LYS A 57 -36.05 12.74 -5.37
C LYS A 57 -35.10 11.54 -5.22
N LEU A 58 -34.83 11.08 -3.99
CA LEU A 58 -34.02 9.89 -3.74
C LEU A 58 -34.64 8.62 -4.34
N GLN A 59 -35.96 8.46 -4.20
CA GLN A 59 -36.67 7.33 -4.78
C GLN A 59 -36.63 7.34 -6.31
N LEU A 60 -36.79 8.50 -6.95
CA LEU A 60 -36.67 8.66 -8.39
C LEU A 60 -35.25 8.37 -8.89
N ALA A 61 -34.25 8.85 -8.17
CA ALA A 61 -32.85 8.64 -8.51
C ALA A 61 -32.45 7.16 -8.54
N LEU A 62 -33.11 6.29 -7.76
CA LEU A 62 -32.87 4.83 -7.81
C LEU A 62 -33.07 4.19 -9.17
N GLY A 63 -33.89 4.80 -10.04
CA GLY A 63 -34.17 4.32 -11.39
C GLY A 63 -33.44 5.07 -12.50
N SER A 64 -32.60 6.03 -12.16
CA SER A 64 -31.89 6.86 -13.13
C SER A 64 -30.64 6.19 -13.71
N ILE A 65 -30.01 6.84 -14.69
CA ILE A 65 -28.76 6.37 -15.33
C ILE A 65 -27.56 6.57 -14.39
N ASP A 66 -27.56 7.67 -13.63
CA ASP A 66 -26.50 7.97 -12.64
C ASP A 66 -27.12 8.21 -11.25
N PRO A 67 -27.60 7.13 -10.61
CA PRO A 67 -28.38 7.23 -9.39
C PRO A 67 -27.61 7.85 -8.23
N LEU A 68 -26.31 7.57 -8.13
CA LEU A 68 -25.49 8.07 -7.04
C LEU A 68 -25.31 9.59 -7.15
N ASN A 69 -24.99 10.09 -8.33
CA ASN A 69 -24.80 11.53 -8.53
C ASN A 69 -26.10 12.30 -8.28
N GLU A 70 -27.23 11.80 -8.79
CA GLU A 70 -28.54 12.43 -8.58
C GLU A 70 -28.96 12.45 -7.10
N MET A 71 -28.69 11.36 -6.35
CA MET A 71 -28.96 11.33 -4.92
C MET A 71 -28.11 12.34 -4.14
N LEU A 72 -26.81 12.44 -4.46
CA LEU A 72 -25.93 13.39 -3.79
C LEU A 72 -26.29 14.83 -4.16
N GLU A 73 -26.63 15.11 -5.42
CA GLU A 73 -27.05 16.43 -5.88
C GLU A 73 -28.35 16.87 -5.18
N ALA A 74 -29.35 15.98 -5.09
CA ALA A 74 -30.58 16.24 -4.36
C ALA A 74 -30.37 16.51 -2.86
N SER A 75 -29.25 16.06 -2.30
CA SER A 75 -28.93 16.18 -0.88
C SER A 75 -28.15 17.47 -0.54
N LEU A 76 -27.67 18.22 -1.52
CA LEU A 76 -26.94 19.47 -1.29
C LEU A 76 -27.81 20.51 -0.54
N ASP A 77 -29.11 20.57 -0.82
CA ASP A 77 -30.04 21.49 -0.17
C ASP A 77 -30.41 21.05 1.27
N ILE A 78 -30.15 19.80 1.63
CA ILE A 78 -30.36 19.27 2.98
C ILE A 78 -29.18 19.60 3.88
N PHE A 79 -27.94 19.34 3.39
CA PHE A 79 -26.73 19.51 4.18
C PHE A 79 -26.17 20.93 4.12
N HIS A 80 -26.45 21.69 3.06
CA HIS A 80 -25.84 23.01 2.78
C HIS A 80 -24.30 23.00 2.82
N ASN A 81 -23.72 21.84 2.53
CA ASN A 81 -22.31 21.56 2.49
C ASN A 81 -22.02 20.63 1.30
N PRO A 82 -20.79 20.54 0.82
CA PRO A 82 -20.44 19.58 -0.21
C PRO A 82 -20.60 18.16 0.32
N VAL A 83 -21.25 17.33 -0.49
CA VAL A 83 -21.48 15.90 -0.23
C VAL A 83 -20.78 15.10 -1.30
N PHE A 84 -20.05 14.07 -0.93
CA PHE A 84 -19.40 13.17 -1.88
C PHE A 84 -19.31 11.75 -1.32
N ALA A 85 -19.08 10.79 -2.21
CA ALA A 85 -18.85 9.41 -1.84
C ALA A 85 -17.57 8.90 -2.52
N HIS A 86 -16.81 8.08 -1.79
CA HIS A 86 -15.65 7.37 -2.33
C HIS A 86 -15.73 5.88 -2.02
N ASP A 87 -15.06 5.06 -2.85
CA ASP A 87 -14.93 3.63 -2.61
C ASP A 87 -13.81 3.31 -1.61
N THR A 88 -13.61 2.02 -1.33
CA THR A 88 -12.55 1.54 -0.43
C THR A 88 -11.13 1.89 -0.91
N ASN A 89 -10.98 2.24 -2.19
CA ASN A 89 -9.71 2.56 -2.83
C ASN A 89 -9.51 4.07 -3.00
N PHE A 90 -10.35 4.87 -2.35
CA PHE A 90 -10.34 6.34 -2.43
C PHE A 90 -10.65 6.91 -3.82
N TYR A 91 -11.21 6.11 -4.75
CA TYR A 91 -11.79 6.66 -5.96
C TYR A 91 -13.08 7.37 -5.64
N ILE A 92 -13.22 8.60 -6.13
CA ILE A 92 -14.44 9.39 -5.97
C ILE A 92 -15.51 8.78 -6.87
N LEU A 93 -16.57 8.29 -6.24
CA LEU A 93 -17.71 7.70 -6.91
C LEU A 93 -18.63 8.78 -7.49
N SER A 94 -18.87 9.81 -6.70
CA SER A 94 -19.57 11.01 -7.10
C SER A 94 -19.24 12.16 -6.15
N SER A 95 -19.15 13.36 -6.72
CA SER A 95 -18.96 14.64 -6.01
C SER A 95 -19.62 15.73 -6.84
N PRO A 96 -20.95 15.94 -6.72
CA PRO A 96 -21.71 16.85 -7.60
C PRO A 96 -21.29 18.31 -7.45
N ARG A 97 -20.74 18.70 -6.30
CA ARG A 97 -20.29 20.06 -6.03
C ARG A 97 -18.91 20.08 -5.40
N HIS A 98 -18.00 20.79 -6.03
CA HIS A 98 -16.69 21.09 -5.45
C HIS A 98 -16.68 22.55 -4.95
N VAL A 99 -16.18 22.78 -3.75
CA VAL A 99 -16.07 24.12 -3.14
C VAL A 99 -14.64 24.36 -2.66
N THR A 100 -14.27 25.62 -2.55
CA THR A 100 -12.96 26.01 -2.01
C THR A 100 -12.75 25.46 -0.61
N GLY A 101 -11.63 24.80 -0.37
CA GLY A 101 -11.29 24.15 0.90
C GLY A 101 -11.43 22.63 0.85
N MET A 102 -12.16 22.06 -0.11
CA MET A 102 -12.12 20.63 -0.36
C MET A 102 -10.75 20.17 -0.85
N SER A 103 -10.49 18.87 -0.75
CA SER A 103 -9.32 18.25 -1.40
C SER A 103 -9.41 18.37 -2.92
N GLU A 104 -8.30 18.68 -3.56
CA GLU A 104 -8.20 18.59 -5.01
C GLU A 104 -8.02 17.13 -5.42
N TRP A 105 -9.02 16.58 -6.12
CA TRP A 105 -8.96 15.20 -6.62
C TRP A 105 -8.01 15.10 -7.80
N VAL A 106 -7.28 14.01 -7.91
CA VAL A 106 -6.34 13.71 -9.00
C VAL A 106 -7.02 12.83 -10.02
N HIS A 107 -6.83 13.11 -11.32
CA HIS A 107 -7.28 12.22 -12.38
C HIS A 107 -6.36 11.00 -12.50
N ASP A 108 -6.90 9.81 -12.30
CA ASP A 108 -6.23 8.58 -12.69
C ASP A 108 -6.32 8.44 -14.22
N GLN A 109 -5.18 8.59 -14.88
CA GLN A 109 -5.10 8.58 -16.36
C GLN A 109 -5.57 7.25 -16.98
N ARG A 110 -5.47 6.15 -16.26
CA ARG A 110 -5.88 4.84 -16.72
C ARG A 110 -7.40 4.64 -16.66
N THR A 111 -8.00 5.08 -15.58
CA THR A 111 -9.43 4.87 -15.32
C THR A 111 -10.29 6.04 -15.76
N GLY A 112 -9.68 7.21 -15.99
CA GLY A 112 -10.39 8.47 -16.22
C GLY A 112 -11.13 8.98 -14.97
N ARG A 113 -11.01 8.30 -13.82
CA ARG A 113 -11.73 8.61 -12.58
C ARG A 113 -10.94 9.54 -11.68
N LEU A 114 -11.65 10.24 -10.83
CA LEU A 114 -11.05 11.03 -9.77
C LEU A 114 -10.65 10.13 -8.59
N ILE A 115 -9.50 10.40 -8.02
CA ILE A 115 -8.97 9.70 -6.84
C ILE A 115 -8.45 10.73 -5.83
N ALA A 116 -8.50 10.39 -4.55
CA ALA A 116 -7.87 11.21 -3.52
C ALA A 116 -6.34 11.28 -3.72
N PRO A 117 -5.70 12.44 -3.48
CA PRO A 117 -4.24 12.55 -3.58
C PRO A 117 -3.54 11.62 -2.61
N LEU A 118 -2.37 11.10 -3.02
CA LEU A 118 -1.63 10.12 -2.23
C LEU A 118 -1.21 10.67 -0.86
N SER A 119 -0.85 11.95 -0.79
CA SER A 119 -0.54 12.63 0.47
C SER A 119 -1.69 12.54 1.48
N LEU A 120 -2.93 12.81 1.03
CA LEU A 120 -4.10 12.70 1.89
C LEU A 120 -4.36 11.25 2.36
N ILE A 121 -4.18 10.27 1.48
CA ILE A 121 -4.30 8.86 1.84
C ILE A 121 -3.27 8.49 2.91
N GLN A 122 -2.06 9.04 2.83
CA GLN A 122 -1.00 8.83 3.82
C GLN A 122 -1.31 9.50 5.16
N ASP A 123 -1.82 10.73 5.13
CA ASP A 123 -2.24 11.41 6.34
C ASP A 123 -3.29 10.57 7.09
N PHE A 124 -4.30 10.07 6.39
CA PHE A 124 -5.30 9.17 6.96
C PHE A 124 -4.72 7.83 7.45
N LYS A 125 -3.69 7.32 6.78
CA LYS A 125 -3.01 6.08 7.20
C LYS A 125 -2.29 6.23 8.53
N LEU A 126 -1.69 7.39 8.76
CA LEU A 126 -0.94 7.69 9.99
C LEU A 126 -1.84 8.20 11.12
N ASP A 127 -3.03 8.68 10.82
CA ASP A 127 -3.94 9.21 11.81
C ASP A 127 -4.70 8.12 12.58
N ALA A 128 -4.49 8.07 13.90
CA ALA A 128 -5.12 7.10 14.79
C ALA A 128 -6.64 7.30 14.93
N GLU A 129 -7.16 8.53 14.75
CA GLU A 129 -8.58 8.78 14.74
C GLU A 129 -9.21 8.19 13.50
N TYR A 130 -8.63 8.46 12.30
CA TYR A 130 -9.13 7.90 11.05
C TYR A 130 -9.16 6.38 11.08
N GLN A 131 -8.13 5.72 11.62
CA GLN A 131 -8.08 4.26 11.72
C GLN A 131 -9.28 3.69 12.53
N ARG A 132 -9.72 4.40 13.57
CA ARG A 132 -10.89 4.01 14.35
C ARG A 132 -12.20 4.20 13.60
N THR A 133 -12.25 5.14 12.66
CA THR A 133 -13.45 5.38 11.84
C THR A 133 -13.79 4.23 10.89
N LEU A 134 -12.82 3.39 10.51
CA LEU A 134 -13.00 2.34 9.52
C LEU A 134 -13.98 1.22 9.94
N ILE A 135 -14.23 1.08 11.24
CA ILE A 135 -15.11 0.06 11.81
C ILE A 135 -16.43 0.61 12.34
N THR A 136 -16.68 1.91 12.19
CA THR A 136 -17.90 2.54 12.70
C THR A 136 -19.11 2.25 11.85
N HIS A 137 -20.28 2.23 12.49
CA HIS A 137 -21.59 2.13 11.86
C HIS A 137 -22.40 3.39 12.15
N GLY A 138 -23.33 3.74 11.23
CA GLY A 138 -24.10 4.96 11.30
C GLY A 138 -23.27 6.23 11.01
N ALA A 139 -23.93 7.37 11.17
CA ALA A 139 -23.32 8.67 10.94
C ALA A 139 -22.44 9.10 12.13
N ASN A 140 -21.22 9.56 11.85
CA ASN A 140 -20.23 9.98 12.84
C ASN A 140 -19.50 11.23 12.37
N ILE A 141 -18.82 11.92 13.30
CA ILE A 141 -17.94 13.05 13.00
C ILE A 141 -16.48 12.59 13.04
N TYR A 142 -15.71 13.00 12.04
CA TYR A 142 -14.27 13.01 12.06
C TYR A 142 -13.79 14.44 12.38
N SER A 143 -12.84 14.58 13.28
CA SER A 143 -12.43 15.88 13.84
C SER A 143 -11.73 16.77 12.81
N GLU A 144 -11.63 18.05 13.14
CA GLU A 144 -10.93 19.06 12.34
C GLU A 144 -9.40 19.00 12.42
N GLU A 145 -8.82 18.18 13.28
CA GLU A 145 -7.39 18.20 13.61
C GLU A 145 -6.51 18.02 12.36
N LEU A 146 -6.85 17.08 11.49
CA LEU A 146 -6.07 16.78 10.29
C LEU A 146 -6.44 17.68 9.10
N ARG A 147 -7.74 18.00 8.94
CA ARG A 147 -8.25 18.67 7.73
C ARG A 147 -8.51 20.16 7.91
N GLY A 148 -8.54 20.65 9.15
CA GLY A 148 -8.93 22.03 9.48
C GLY A 148 -10.44 22.28 9.44
N TYR A 149 -11.25 21.24 9.18
CA TYR A 149 -12.72 21.23 9.26
C TYR A 149 -13.22 19.85 9.62
N ARG A 150 -14.42 19.78 10.20
CA ARG A 150 -15.05 18.51 10.56
C ARG A 150 -15.66 17.84 9.34
N ILE A 151 -15.68 16.53 9.34
CA ILE A 151 -16.33 15.73 8.30
C ILE A 151 -17.42 14.88 8.97
N LEU A 152 -18.67 15.09 8.57
CA LEU A 152 -19.74 14.16 8.90
C LEU A 152 -19.67 13.01 7.90
N TYR A 153 -19.49 11.79 8.38
CA TYR A 153 -19.29 10.63 7.52
C TYR A 153 -20.16 9.45 7.95
N MET A 154 -20.43 8.58 6.99
CA MET A 154 -21.01 7.27 7.20
C MET A 154 -20.29 6.24 6.34
N ASN A 155 -19.86 5.15 6.95
CA ASN A 155 -19.33 4.01 6.23
C ASN A 155 -20.48 3.23 5.57
N LEU A 156 -20.30 2.86 4.30
CA LEU A 156 -21.27 2.12 3.51
C LEU A 156 -20.98 0.62 3.63
N TRP A 157 -21.93 -0.14 4.16
CA TRP A 157 -21.81 -1.57 4.41
C TRP A 157 -22.80 -2.37 3.56
N VAL A 158 -22.30 -3.31 2.77
CA VAL A 158 -23.14 -4.23 2.00
C VAL A 158 -22.82 -5.67 2.37
N SER A 159 -23.79 -6.40 2.85
CA SER A 159 -23.61 -7.80 3.31
C SER A 159 -22.47 -7.96 4.33
N GLY A 160 -22.31 -6.98 5.21
CA GLY A 160 -21.26 -6.96 6.25
C GLY A 160 -19.86 -6.57 5.75
N ASN A 161 -19.70 -6.25 4.47
CA ASN A 161 -18.45 -5.81 3.91
C ASN A 161 -18.44 -4.28 3.74
N TYR A 162 -17.34 -3.65 4.16
CA TYR A 162 -17.09 -2.23 3.91
C TYR A 162 -16.90 -1.98 2.42
N GLN A 163 -17.68 -1.06 1.85
CA GLN A 163 -17.69 -0.77 0.41
C GLN A 163 -17.16 0.62 0.08
N GLY A 164 -17.19 1.54 1.02
CA GLY A 164 -16.78 2.92 0.81
C GLY A 164 -17.37 3.83 1.88
N ARG A 165 -17.32 5.12 1.63
CA ARG A 165 -17.74 6.13 2.61
C ARG A 165 -18.50 7.24 1.92
N LEU A 166 -19.55 7.70 2.59
CA LEU A 166 -20.29 8.91 2.29
C LEU A 166 -19.80 10.02 3.24
N CYS A 167 -19.47 11.19 2.69
CA CYS A 167 -18.88 12.30 3.42
C CYS A 167 -19.62 13.61 3.15
N VAL A 168 -19.70 14.45 4.18
CA VAL A 168 -20.15 15.85 4.13
C VAL A 168 -19.07 16.70 4.78
N ASP A 169 -18.38 17.51 4.00
CA ASP A 169 -17.33 18.39 4.51
C ASP A 169 -17.94 19.68 5.06
N GLU A 170 -17.65 20.02 6.33
CA GLU A 170 -18.18 21.21 7.02
C GLU A 170 -17.44 22.47 6.57
N LEU A 171 -17.73 22.92 5.35
CA LEU A 171 -17.03 24.05 4.73
C LEU A 171 -17.89 25.30 4.54
N GLN A 172 -19.21 25.15 4.48
CA GLN A 172 -20.15 26.25 4.22
C GLN A 172 -21.06 26.54 5.40
N THR A 173 -21.59 25.50 6.05
CA THR A 173 -22.49 25.63 7.20
C THR A 173 -22.11 24.63 8.29
N GLU A 174 -22.42 24.99 9.55
CA GLU A 174 -22.18 24.09 10.68
C GLU A 174 -23.05 22.85 10.62
N ILE A 175 -22.45 21.68 10.92
CA ILE A 175 -23.17 20.41 10.98
C ILE A 175 -24.13 20.41 12.15
N GLN A 176 -25.42 20.21 11.87
CA GLN A 176 -26.51 20.19 12.84
C GLN A 176 -26.87 18.75 13.25
N PRO A 177 -27.44 18.53 14.43
CA PRO A 177 -27.86 17.18 14.86
C PRO A 177 -28.77 16.45 13.88
N GLY A 178 -29.63 17.18 13.14
CA GLY A 178 -30.49 16.59 12.10
C GLY A 178 -29.74 16.02 10.91
N HIS A 179 -28.53 16.51 10.63
CA HIS A 179 -27.72 16.03 9.51
C HIS A 179 -27.25 14.57 9.71
N PHE A 180 -27.10 14.11 10.96
CA PHE A 180 -26.76 12.70 11.24
C PHE A 180 -27.83 11.76 10.72
N SER A 181 -29.10 11.98 11.11
CA SER A 181 -30.23 11.16 10.64
C SER A 181 -30.44 11.30 9.13
N ALA A 182 -30.22 12.47 8.56
CA ALA A 182 -30.29 12.70 7.14
C ALA A 182 -29.19 11.90 6.39
N LEU A 183 -27.95 11.87 6.92
CA LEU A 183 -26.87 11.10 6.32
C LEU A 183 -27.14 9.60 6.38
N GLU A 184 -27.66 9.10 7.50
CA GLU A 184 -28.04 7.68 7.63
C GLU A 184 -29.16 7.31 6.64
N TYR A 185 -30.13 8.22 6.48
CA TYR A 185 -31.20 8.03 5.50
C TYR A 185 -30.67 7.98 4.09
N LEU A 186 -29.86 8.95 3.67
CA LEU A 186 -29.20 8.94 2.36
C LEU A 186 -28.33 7.69 2.16
N GLY A 187 -27.56 7.32 3.18
CA GLY A 187 -26.69 6.14 3.16
C GLY A 187 -27.48 4.85 2.88
N SER A 188 -28.70 4.72 3.44
CA SER A 188 -29.56 3.55 3.19
C SER A 188 -29.98 3.42 1.71
N PHE A 189 -30.26 4.53 1.03
CA PHE A 189 -30.52 4.55 -0.41
C PHE A 189 -29.28 4.20 -1.23
N ILE A 190 -28.13 4.73 -0.86
CA ILE A 190 -26.87 4.45 -1.53
C ILE A 190 -26.48 2.97 -1.38
N GLU A 191 -26.63 2.39 -0.18
CA GLU A 191 -26.39 0.95 0.03
C GLU A 191 -27.35 0.08 -0.81
N LEU A 192 -28.61 0.48 -0.94
CA LEU A 192 -29.56 -0.18 -1.83
C LEU A 192 -29.15 -0.07 -3.30
N CYS A 193 -28.68 1.10 -3.71
CA CYS A 193 -28.17 1.36 -5.04
C CYS A 193 -26.94 0.49 -5.36
N ILE A 194 -25.98 0.40 -4.42
CA ILE A 194 -24.80 -0.46 -4.55
C ILE A 194 -25.21 -1.92 -4.78
N ARG A 195 -26.18 -2.43 -4.00
CA ARG A 195 -26.69 -3.81 -4.15
C ARG A 195 -27.32 -4.08 -5.49
N ARG A 196 -28.03 -3.11 -6.08
CA ARG A 196 -28.75 -3.26 -7.35
C ARG A 196 -27.83 -3.14 -8.57
N HIS A 197 -26.92 -2.19 -8.54
CA HIS A 197 -26.16 -1.78 -9.74
C HIS A 197 -24.71 -2.24 -9.73
N ASN A 198 -24.27 -2.95 -8.68
CA ASN A 198 -22.90 -3.45 -8.57
C ASN A 198 -21.84 -2.34 -8.78
N LEU A 199 -22.13 -1.11 -8.29
CA LEU A 199 -21.39 0.13 -8.57
C LEU A 199 -19.90 0.07 -8.22
N PHE A 200 -19.49 -0.88 -7.38
CA PHE A 200 -18.11 -1.06 -6.93
C PHE A 200 -17.35 -2.18 -7.67
N GLN A 201 -18.02 -2.94 -8.54
CA GLN A 201 -17.32 -3.90 -9.41
C GLN A 201 -16.75 -3.15 -10.62
N ILE A 202 -15.60 -2.55 -10.41
CA ILE A 202 -14.82 -2.05 -11.53
C ILE A 202 -14.06 -3.23 -12.12
N SER A 203 -14.55 -3.76 -13.21
CA SER A 203 -13.80 -4.63 -14.12
C SER A 203 -12.71 -3.80 -14.79
N MET A 204 -11.65 -3.46 -14.03
CA MET A 204 -10.55 -2.71 -14.62
C MET A 204 -9.31 -3.58 -14.63
N GLY A 205 -8.94 -4.01 -15.82
CA GLY A 205 -7.69 -4.72 -16.06
C GLY A 205 -7.53 -6.00 -15.23
N ASN A 206 -8.66 -6.62 -14.84
CA ASN A 206 -8.64 -7.81 -14.00
C ASN A 206 -7.90 -8.95 -14.70
N ASP A 207 -8.02 -9.04 -16.02
CA ASP A 207 -7.42 -10.12 -16.81
C ASP A 207 -5.89 -10.08 -16.75
N SER A 208 -5.28 -8.90 -16.96
CA SER A 208 -3.81 -8.79 -16.93
C SER A 208 -3.25 -8.98 -15.50
N ARG A 209 -3.91 -8.43 -14.48
CA ARG A 209 -3.48 -8.59 -13.08
C ARG A 209 -3.63 -10.02 -12.61
N GLN A 210 -4.72 -10.68 -12.98
CA GLN A 210 -4.93 -12.09 -12.70
C GLN A 210 -3.88 -12.93 -13.43
N PHE A 211 -3.65 -12.66 -14.73
CA PHE A 211 -2.60 -13.32 -15.50
C PHE A 211 -1.25 -13.25 -14.79
N PHE A 212 -0.78 -12.06 -14.40
CA PHE A 212 0.51 -11.93 -13.74
C PHE A 212 0.54 -12.59 -12.35
N THR A 213 -0.55 -12.59 -11.62
CA THR A 213 -0.67 -13.30 -10.34
C THR A 213 -0.45 -14.81 -10.54
N GLU A 214 -1.09 -15.38 -11.54
CA GLU A 214 -0.95 -16.80 -11.88
C GLU A 214 0.43 -17.11 -12.46
N TYR A 215 0.96 -16.22 -13.29
CA TYR A 215 2.28 -16.34 -13.91
C TYR A 215 3.41 -16.32 -12.88
N LEU A 216 3.39 -15.36 -11.96
CA LEU A 216 4.38 -15.28 -10.86
C LEU A 216 4.27 -16.44 -9.87
N SER A 217 3.07 -17.01 -9.69
CA SER A 217 2.87 -18.19 -8.82
C SER A 217 3.30 -19.51 -9.46
N GLY A 218 3.69 -19.50 -10.73
CA GLY A 218 4.05 -20.68 -11.50
C GLY A 218 2.87 -21.59 -11.89
N LYS A 219 1.62 -21.12 -11.71
CA LYS A 219 0.42 -21.85 -12.12
C LYS A 219 0.19 -21.82 -13.62
N LEU A 220 0.63 -20.75 -14.27
CA LEU A 220 0.50 -20.57 -15.70
C LEU A 220 1.77 -21.06 -16.40
N THR A 221 1.66 -22.17 -17.11
CA THR A 221 2.76 -22.82 -17.85
C THR A 221 2.57 -22.82 -19.37
N GLU A 222 1.39 -22.39 -19.83
CA GLU A 222 1.06 -22.41 -21.26
C GLU A 222 1.69 -21.21 -21.99
N LEU A 223 2.60 -21.47 -22.91
CA LEU A 223 3.26 -20.45 -23.73
C LEU A 223 2.27 -19.63 -24.57
N GLN A 224 1.14 -20.23 -24.99
CA GLN A 224 0.13 -19.53 -25.76
C GLN A 224 -0.50 -18.40 -24.95
N ALA A 225 -0.90 -18.65 -23.71
CA ALA A 225 -1.48 -17.63 -22.83
C ALA A 225 -0.49 -16.47 -22.57
N VAL A 226 0.81 -16.78 -22.47
CA VAL A 226 1.86 -15.75 -22.35
C VAL A 226 1.96 -14.91 -23.62
N THR A 227 1.89 -15.55 -24.79
CA THR A 227 1.94 -14.87 -26.10
C THR A 227 0.74 -13.94 -26.27
N ASP A 228 -0.46 -14.42 -25.94
CA ASP A 228 -1.70 -13.65 -26.01
C ASP A 228 -1.66 -12.43 -25.09
N GLN A 229 -1.10 -12.58 -23.88
CA GLN A 229 -0.93 -11.46 -22.93
C GLN A 229 0.07 -10.42 -23.43
N ILE A 230 1.19 -10.85 -24.01
CA ILE A 230 2.18 -9.95 -24.62
C ILE A 230 1.53 -9.11 -25.73
N GLN A 231 0.71 -9.74 -26.59
CA GLN A 231 -0.02 -9.06 -27.66
C GLN A 231 -1.06 -8.10 -27.10
N TYR A 232 -1.81 -8.51 -26.07
CA TYR A 232 -2.80 -7.66 -25.41
C TYR A 232 -2.19 -6.38 -24.82
N LEU A 233 -1.00 -6.48 -24.24
CA LEU A 233 -0.25 -5.34 -23.71
C LEU A 233 0.45 -4.52 -24.80
N ASN A 234 0.43 -4.97 -26.04
CA ASN A 234 1.19 -4.38 -27.13
C ASN A 234 2.71 -4.30 -26.83
N TRP A 235 3.23 -5.33 -26.17
CA TRP A 235 4.63 -5.50 -25.83
C TRP A 235 5.28 -6.53 -26.75
N ASN A 236 6.63 -6.66 -26.70
CA ASN A 236 7.35 -7.71 -27.41
C ASN A 236 8.10 -8.60 -26.43
N ARG A 237 8.17 -9.89 -26.75
CA ARG A 237 8.87 -10.85 -25.88
C ARG A 237 10.29 -10.42 -25.52
N HIS A 238 11.04 -9.86 -26.46
CA HIS A 238 12.44 -9.51 -26.31
C HIS A 238 12.67 -8.02 -25.96
N ASP A 239 11.66 -7.33 -25.52
CA ASP A 239 11.79 -5.99 -24.94
C ASP A 239 12.66 -6.01 -23.69
N ARG A 240 13.09 -4.82 -23.25
CA ARG A 240 13.78 -4.66 -21.97
C ARG A 240 12.77 -4.54 -20.86
N TYR A 241 12.93 -5.34 -19.83
CA TYR A 241 12.04 -5.41 -18.69
C TYR A 241 12.75 -5.09 -17.37
N LEU A 242 11.99 -4.55 -16.44
CA LEU A 242 12.38 -4.30 -15.06
C LEU A 242 11.23 -4.72 -14.15
N VAL A 243 11.52 -5.34 -13.03
CA VAL A 243 10.52 -5.68 -12.01
C VAL A 243 10.84 -4.94 -10.73
N LEU A 244 9.82 -4.26 -10.20
CA LEU A 244 9.87 -3.56 -8.92
C LEU A 244 8.96 -4.27 -7.92
N ARG A 245 9.38 -4.34 -6.66
CA ARG A 245 8.59 -4.89 -5.56
C ARG A 245 8.53 -3.88 -4.44
N LEU A 246 7.35 -3.32 -4.19
CA LEU A 246 7.10 -2.43 -3.06
C LEU A 246 6.51 -3.24 -1.90
N GLU A 247 7.02 -3.02 -0.71
CA GLU A 247 6.48 -3.60 0.51
C GLU A 247 5.34 -2.72 1.04
N THR A 248 4.17 -3.32 1.27
CA THR A 248 3.03 -2.67 1.92
C THR A 248 3.07 -2.89 3.42
N GLN A 249 2.47 -1.99 4.18
CA GLN A 249 2.31 -2.11 5.62
C GLN A 249 0.94 -2.70 5.96
N GLN A 250 0.75 -3.23 7.17
CA GLN A 250 -0.55 -3.75 7.61
C GLN A 250 -1.68 -2.71 7.55
N GLN A 251 -1.35 -1.43 7.71
CA GLN A 251 -2.31 -0.33 7.58
C GLN A 251 -2.81 -0.17 6.14
N ASP A 252 -1.97 -0.42 5.13
CA ASP A 252 -2.37 -0.38 3.72
C ASP A 252 -3.45 -1.42 3.41
N ASP A 253 -3.32 -2.62 3.98
CA ASP A 253 -4.32 -3.68 3.81
C ASP A 253 -5.63 -3.33 4.51
N ARG A 254 -5.58 -2.75 5.72
CA ARG A 254 -6.78 -2.32 6.47
C ARG A 254 -7.54 -1.20 5.79
N MET A 255 -6.84 -0.25 5.18
CA MET A 255 -7.43 0.88 4.46
C MET A 255 -7.76 0.58 3.00
N HIS A 256 -7.38 -0.59 2.48
CA HIS A 256 -7.43 -0.92 1.05
C HIS A 256 -6.69 0.12 0.17
N SER A 257 -5.73 0.86 0.73
CA SER A 257 -5.01 1.93 0.04
C SER A 257 -4.04 1.42 -1.04
N SER A 258 -3.71 0.13 -1.03
CA SER A 258 -2.83 -0.48 -2.03
C SER A 258 -3.33 -0.30 -3.45
N ILE A 259 -4.65 -0.37 -3.69
CA ILE A 259 -5.23 -0.20 -5.03
C ILE A 259 -5.13 1.26 -5.50
N ALA A 260 -5.37 2.24 -4.61
CA ALA A 260 -5.15 3.65 -4.93
C ALA A 260 -3.69 3.91 -5.32
N THR A 261 -2.75 3.30 -4.60
CA THR A 261 -1.31 3.39 -4.90
C THR A 261 -0.97 2.83 -6.29
N LEU A 262 -1.66 1.76 -6.75
CA LEU A 262 -1.46 1.24 -8.12
C LEU A 262 -1.75 2.30 -9.18
N GLY A 263 -2.87 3.03 -9.05
CA GLY A 263 -3.24 4.10 -9.97
C GLY A 263 -2.20 5.22 -10.02
N HIS A 264 -1.69 5.63 -8.85
CA HIS A 264 -0.63 6.64 -8.77
C HIS A 264 0.69 6.17 -9.39
N ILE A 265 1.08 4.89 -9.19
CA ILE A 265 2.27 4.30 -9.81
C ILE A 265 2.14 4.29 -11.34
N GLU A 266 1.02 3.79 -11.87
CA GLU A 266 0.80 3.69 -13.31
C GLU A 266 0.68 5.07 -13.98
N ALA A 267 0.21 6.09 -13.26
CA ALA A 267 0.23 7.47 -13.74
C ALA A 267 1.66 8.04 -13.89
N GLN A 268 2.58 7.65 -12.99
CA GLN A 268 3.99 8.07 -13.05
C GLN A 268 4.81 7.22 -14.02
N ILE A 269 4.43 5.95 -14.22
CA ILE A 269 5.11 4.99 -15.11
C ILE A 269 4.11 4.42 -16.11
N PRO A 270 3.72 5.16 -17.16
CA PRO A 270 2.74 4.70 -18.14
C PRO A 270 3.19 3.44 -18.91
N GLU A 271 4.49 3.14 -18.95
CA GLU A 271 5.09 1.93 -19.50
C GLU A 271 5.07 0.73 -18.55
N GLY A 272 4.54 0.91 -17.34
CA GLY A 272 4.46 -0.09 -16.30
C GLY A 272 3.05 -0.60 -16.06
N LEU A 273 2.96 -1.82 -15.53
CA LEU A 273 1.73 -2.40 -15.03
C LEU A 273 1.92 -2.75 -13.56
N ALA A 274 1.07 -2.18 -12.70
CA ALA A 274 1.13 -2.38 -11.27
C ALA A 274 -0.03 -3.25 -10.77
N PHE A 275 0.27 -4.18 -9.85
CA PHE A 275 -0.75 -5.03 -9.22
C PHE A 275 -0.31 -5.48 -7.83
N THR A 276 -1.29 -5.88 -7.02
CA THR A 276 -1.01 -6.44 -5.69
C THR A 276 -0.67 -7.92 -5.81
N TYR A 277 0.39 -8.35 -5.12
CA TYR A 277 0.79 -9.75 -5.05
C TYR A 277 1.55 -10.03 -3.75
N GLN A 278 1.20 -11.11 -3.05
CA GLN A 278 1.86 -11.54 -1.78
C GLN A 278 2.13 -10.38 -0.80
N GLN A 279 1.05 -9.69 -0.38
CA GLN A 279 1.11 -8.58 0.58
C GLN A 279 2.08 -7.46 0.18
N GLY A 280 1.97 -7.01 -1.06
CA GLY A 280 2.72 -5.87 -1.56
C GLY A 280 2.38 -5.57 -3.01
N ILE A 281 3.02 -4.56 -3.56
CA ILE A 281 2.81 -4.11 -4.93
C ILE A 281 3.96 -4.59 -5.80
N VAL A 282 3.63 -5.17 -6.95
CA VAL A 282 4.58 -5.52 -8.01
C VAL A 282 4.33 -4.59 -9.19
N VAL A 283 5.40 -4.06 -9.76
CA VAL A 283 5.34 -3.26 -10.98
C VAL A 283 6.24 -3.92 -12.02
N ILE A 284 5.67 -4.27 -13.15
CA ILE A 284 6.42 -4.76 -14.30
C ILE A 284 6.53 -3.63 -15.30
N VAL A 285 7.74 -3.23 -15.63
CA VAL A 285 8.02 -2.10 -16.52
C VAL A 285 8.62 -2.59 -17.81
N ASN A 286 8.05 -2.17 -18.95
CA ASN A 286 8.64 -2.35 -20.26
C ASN A 286 9.46 -1.12 -20.65
N LEU A 287 10.77 -1.19 -20.43
CA LEU A 287 11.70 -0.09 -20.71
C LEU A 287 11.87 0.21 -22.21
N SER A 288 11.48 -0.71 -23.10
CA SER A 288 11.55 -0.50 -24.56
C SER A 288 10.40 0.33 -25.08
N PHE A 289 9.25 0.35 -24.38
CA PHE A 289 8.02 1.00 -24.86
C PHE A 289 8.19 2.51 -25.09
N LYS A 290 8.93 3.20 -24.20
CA LYS A 290 9.28 4.64 -24.35
C LYS A 290 10.79 4.88 -24.39
N HIS A 291 11.58 3.83 -24.64
CA HIS A 291 13.04 3.90 -24.54
C HIS A 291 13.53 4.43 -23.17
N SER A 292 12.76 4.13 -22.11
CA SER A 292 13.02 4.62 -20.76
C SER A 292 14.32 4.03 -20.19
N VAL A 293 14.94 4.77 -19.29
CA VAL A 293 16.09 4.32 -18.52
C VAL A 293 15.60 3.94 -17.11
N SER A 294 16.12 2.85 -16.56
CA SER A 294 15.68 2.36 -15.24
C SER A 294 15.85 3.39 -14.13
N SER A 295 16.91 4.21 -14.16
CA SER A 295 17.11 5.30 -13.19
C SER A 295 15.98 6.33 -13.19
N ASP A 296 15.46 6.66 -14.38
CA ASP A 296 14.41 7.67 -14.52
C ASP A 296 13.07 7.12 -14.01
N VAL A 297 12.77 5.86 -14.33
CA VAL A 297 11.61 5.13 -13.81
C VAL A 297 11.63 5.08 -12.29
N ILE A 298 12.77 4.74 -11.69
CA ILE A 298 12.92 4.66 -10.24
C ILE A 298 12.79 6.05 -9.60
N SER A 299 13.38 7.07 -10.22
CA SER A 299 13.32 8.45 -9.73
C SER A 299 11.90 9.02 -9.77
N SER A 300 11.10 8.65 -10.77
CA SER A 300 9.69 9.07 -10.86
C SER A 300 8.83 8.53 -9.72
N LEU A 301 9.22 7.40 -9.12
CA LEU A 301 8.55 6.82 -7.95
C LEU A 301 9.01 7.40 -6.61
N ALA A 302 10.03 8.26 -6.57
CA ALA A 302 10.62 8.74 -5.30
C ALA A 302 9.58 9.42 -4.40
N ILE A 303 8.64 10.18 -4.97
CA ILE A 303 7.55 10.84 -4.22
C ILE A 303 6.62 9.77 -3.63
N ILE A 304 6.19 8.78 -4.42
CA ILE A 304 5.31 7.71 -3.98
C ILE A 304 5.97 6.88 -2.87
N LEU A 305 7.26 6.58 -3.00
CA LEU A 305 8.00 5.83 -1.99
C LEU A 305 8.08 6.61 -0.67
N ARG A 306 8.36 7.91 -0.73
CA ARG A 306 8.48 8.78 0.44
C ARG A 306 7.12 8.97 1.11
N GLU A 307 6.10 9.40 0.35
CA GLU A 307 4.77 9.66 0.88
C GLU A 307 4.06 8.38 1.32
N GLY A 308 4.28 7.27 0.60
CA GLY A 308 3.75 5.95 0.94
C GLY A 308 4.50 5.24 2.06
N LEU A 309 5.66 5.76 2.50
CA LEU A 309 6.58 5.08 3.40
C LEU A 309 6.93 3.66 2.91
N PHE A 310 6.96 3.49 1.58
CA PHE A 310 7.27 2.20 0.97
C PHE A 310 8.77 2.00 0.85
N LYS A 311 9.19 0.74 0.99
CA LYS A 311 10.51 0.26 0.60
C LYS A 311 10.39 -0.54 -0.67
N MET A 312 11.33 -0.37 -1.58
CA MET A 312 11.28 -0.97 -2.91
C MET A 312 12.54 -1.78 -3.21
N GLY A 313 12.34 -3.01 -3.68
CA GLY A 313 13.37 -3.81 -4.31
C GLY A 313 13.25 -3.74 -5.82
N VAL A 314 14.38 -3.71 -6.50
CA VAL A 314 14.52 -3.54 -7.95
C VAL A 314 15.31 -4.71 -8.50
N SER A 315 14.80 -5.37 -9.55
CA SER A 315 15.54 -6.40 -10.28
C SER A 315 16.69 -5.81 -11.11
N SER A 316 17.58 -6.65 -11.62
CA SER A 316 18.41 -6.30 -12.77
C SER A 316 17.51 -6.11 -14.00
N GLU A 317 17.97 -5.34 -15.00
CA GLU A 317 17.32 -5.30 -16.31
C GLU A 317 17.54 -6.63 -17.07
N PHE A 318 16.51 -7.09 -17.77
CA PHE A 318 16.60 -8.32 -18.57
C PHE A 318 15.83 -8.20 -19.90
N ARG A 319 16.10 -9.12 -20.83
CA ARG A 319 15.50 -9.14 -22.16
C ARG A 319 14.88 -10.50 -22.45
N ASP A 320 13.80 -10.79 -21.87
CA ASP A 320 12.84 -11.84 -22.25
C ASP A 320 11.67 -11.76 -21.28
N PHE A 321 10.46 -11.63 -21.79
CA PHE A 321 9.24 -11.63 -20.97
C PHE A 321 9.13 -12.89 -20.09
N LEU A 322 9.64 -14.02 -20.55
CA LEU A 322 9.62 -15.27 -19.80
C LEU A 322 10.47 -15.24 -18.51
N LEU A 323 11.35 -14.25 -18.38
CA LEU A 323 12.17 -14.05 -17.18
C LEU A 323 11.50 -13.18 -16.10
N ILE A 324 10.29 -12.66 -16.35
CA ILE A 324 9.55 -11.85 -15.35
C ILE A 324 9.45 -12.53 -13.99
N PRO A 325 9.12 -13.83 -13.84
CA PRO A 325 9.11 -14.48 -12.54
C PRO A 325 10.47 -14.49 -11.85
N GLN A 326 11.56 -14.58 -12.60
CA GLN A 326 12.92 -14.50 -12.05
C GLN A 326 13.27 -13.06 -11.64
N GLY A 327 12.87 -12.06 -12.44
CA GLY A 327 12.97 -10.64 -12.08
C GLY A 327 12.22 -10.33 -10.77
N TYR A 328 11.05 -10.92 -10.58
CA TYR A 328 10.32 -10.80 -9.32
C TYR A 328 11.11 -11.39 -8.13
N ILE A 329 11.70 -12.57 -8.29
CA ILE A 329 12.56 -13.17 -7.25
C ILE A 329 13.75 -12.26 -6.93
N GLN A 330 14.36 -11.63 -7.93
CA GLN A 330 15.45 -10.67 -7.74
C GLN A 330 14.99 -9.45 -6.94
N ALA A 331 13.85 -8.83 -7.30
CA ALA A 331 13.32 -7.66 -6.62
C ALA A 331 12.96 -7.96 -5.14
N VAL A 332 12.33 -9.10 -4.87
CA VAL A 332 12.04 -9.57 -3.49
C VAL A 332 13.32 -9.80 -2.71
N SER A 333 14.33 -10.40 -3.33
CA SER A 333 15.61 -10.69 -2.68
C SER A 333 16.38 -9.41 -2.36
N ALA A 334 16.41 -8.45 -3.28
CA ALA A 334 17.01 -7.13 -3.07
C ALA A 334 16.37 -6.41 -1.88
N LEU A 335 15.03 -6.39 -1.83
CA LEU A 335 14.29 -5.79 -0.72
C LEU A 335 14.61 -6.46 0.62
N ARG A 336 14.60 -7.79 0.67
CA ARG A 336 14.88 -8.57 1.88
C ARG A 336 16.31 -8.38 2.38
N LEU A 337 17.30 -8.47 1.49
CA LEU A 337 18.72 -8.34 1.84
C LEU A 337 19.07 -6.89 2.17
N GLY A 338 18.59 -5.94 1.37
CA GLY A 338 18.84 -4.52 1.56
C GLY A 338 18.29 -4.00 2.89
N LYS A 339 17.13 -4.43 3.32
CA LYS A 339 16.55 -4.07 4.63
C LYS A 339 17.43 -4.53 5.81
N LYS A 340 18.13 -5.64 5.65
CA LYS A 340 19.05 -6.14 6.70
C LYS A 340 20.33 -5.31 6.79
N SER A 341 20.86 -4.88 5.65
CA SER A 341 22.16 -4.19 5.58
C SER A 341 22.05 -2.67 5.69
N GLN A 342 20.99 -2.08 5.10
CA GLN A 342 20.79 -0.63 5.01
C GLN A 342 19.33 -0.26 5.32
N SER A 343 18.93 -0.39 6.58
CA SER A 343 17.52 -0.21 7.01
C SER A 343 16.91 1.16 6.68
N MET A 344 17.72 2.20 6.50
CA MET A 344 17.27 3.56 6.21
C MET A 344 17.07 3.85 4.71
N ALA A 345 17.53 2.98 3.81
CA ALA A 345 17.31 3.16 2.38
C ALA A 345 15.87 2.84 1.98
N TRP A 346 15.41 3.47 0.92
CA TRP A 346 14.05 3.28 0.37
C TRP A 346 14.04 2.38 -0.87
N CYS A 347 15.19 2.26 -1.56
CA CYS A 347 15.34 1.52 -2.80
C CYS A 347 16.57 0.62 -2.74
N TYR A 348 16.42 -0.63 -3.14
CA TYR A 348 17.43 -1.66 -3.08
C TYR A 348 17.55 -2.34 -4.44
N HIS A 349 18.69 -2.16 -5.11
CA HIS A 349 18.99 -2.76 -6.41
C HIS A 349 19.58 -4.14 -6.25
N PHE A 350 19.08 -5.13 -6.98
CA PHE A 350 19.52 -6.52 -6.86
C PHE A 350 21.01 -6.69 -7.15
N ASP A 351 21.55 -5.94 -8.12
CA ASP A 351 22.98 -6.02 -8.49
C ASP A 351 23.91 -5.72 -7.31
N ALA A 352 23.50 -4.83 -6.39
CA ALA A 352 24.27 -4.54 -5.18
C ALA A 352 24.27 -5.69 -4.16
N TYR A 353 23.34 -6.61 -4.26
CA TYR A 353 23.15 -7.74 -3.32
C TYR A 353 23.34 -9.10 -3.98
N LEU A 354 23.90 -9.11 -5.21
CA LEU A 354 24.03 -10.35 -5.99
C LEU A 354 24.86 -11.40 -5.25
N LEU A 355 25.99 -11.00 -4.67
CA LEU A 355 26.88 -11.91 -3.96
C LEU A 355 26.18 -12.49 -2.71
N GLU A 356 25.55 -11.64 -1.91
CA GLU A 356 24.79 -12.05 -0.72
C GLU A 356 23.63 -12.98 -1.08
N TYR A 357 22.99 -12.72 -2.24
CA TYR A 357 21.94 -13.59 -2.76
C TYR A 357 22.50 -14.97 -3.12
N MET A 358 23.61 -15.03 -3.87
CA MET A 358 24.27 -16.30 -4.26
C MET A 358 24.68 -17.10 -3.01
N LEU A 359 25.31 -16.46 -2.05
CA LEU A 359 25.69 -17.09 -0.77
C LEU A 359 24.47 -17.58 0.02
N SER A 360 23.34 -16.81 -0.05
CA SER A 360 22.11 -17.23 0.63
C SER A 360 21.48 -18.46 0.00
N GLN A 361 21.51 -18.58 -1.33
CA GLN A 361 20.98 -19.76 -2.04
C GLN A 361 21.78 -21.02 -1.72
N ILE A 362 23.09 -20.89 -1.65
CA ILE A 362 23.97 -21.99 -1.26
C ILE A 362 23.69 -22.42 0.17
N SER A 363 23.62 -21.48 1.11
CA SER A 363 23.39 -21.76 2.54
C SER A 363 21.99 -22.32 2.85
N HIS A 364 21.02 -22.06 1.97
CA HIS A 364 19.65 -22.57 2.16
C HIS A 364 19.52 -24.08 1.89
N GLN A 365 20.33 -24.60 0.97
CA GLN A 365 20.27 -26.03 0.59
C GLN A 365 21.22 -26.91 1.42
N ILE A 366 22.36 -26.39 1.83
CA ILE A 366 23.38 -27.12 2.56
C ILE A 366 23.87 -26.24 3.72
N SER A 367 23.94 -26.80 4.91
CA SER A 367 24.49 -26.07 6.08
C SER A 367 25.89 -25.50 5.76
N PRO A 368 26.14 -24.21 6.08
CA PRO A 368 27.46 -23.59 5.89
C PRO A 368 28.60 -24.39 6.50
N GLU A 369 28.38 -25.04 7.64
CA GLU A 369 29.35 -25.90 8.30
C GLU A 369 29.82 -27.08 7.41
N LEU A 370 28.93 -27.61 6.56
CA LEU A 370 29.26 -28.65 5.60
C LEU A 370 29.90 -28.13 4.32
N LEU A 371 29.67 -26.84 4.01
CA LEU A 371 30.22 -26.15 2.82
C LEU A 371 31.61 -25.61 3.08
N VAL A 372 31.86 -25.14 4.31
CA VAL A 372 33.18 -24.68 4.73
C VAL A 372 34.10 -25.88 4.74
N SER A 373 35.12 -25.81 3.91
CA SER A 373 35.98 -26.94 3.70
C SER A 373 36.72 -27.32 4.97
N SER A 374 36.88 -28.63 5.21
CA SER A 374 37.77 -29.18 6.24
C SER A 374 39.19 -28.63 6.25
N ARG A 375 39.54 -27.89 5.17
CA ARG A 375 40.84 -27.21 5.00
C ARG A 375 40.94 -25.96 5.86
N LEU A 376 39.87 -25.15 5.99
CA LEU A 376 39.84 -23.99 6.88
C LEU A 376 39.81 -24.44 8.36
N ASP A 377 39.05 -25.50 8.65
CA ASP A 377 39.06 -26.10 9.99
C ASP A 377 40.44 -26.61 10.38
N ALA A 378 41.16 -27.18 9.42
CA ALA A 378 42.51 -27.63 9.66
C ALA A 378 43.45 -26.46 10.05
N LEU A 379 43.32 -25.28 9.42
CA LEU A 379 44.06 -24.09 9.79
C LEU A 379 43.68 -23.58 11.18
N GLN A 380 42.40 -23.46 11.47
CA GLN A 380 41.92 -23.00 12.78
C GLN A 380 42.35 -23.92 13.90
N ASN A 381 42.26 -25.25 13.68
CA ASN A 381 42.72 -26.25 14.64
C ASN A 381 44.26 -26.19 14.82
N TYR A 382 45.01 -25.96 13.75
CA TYR A 382 46.46 -25.81 13.83
C TYR A 382 46.82 -24.55 14.61
N ASP A 383 46.15 -23.41 14.33
CA ASP A 383 46.38 -22.14 15.01
C ASP A 383 46.09 -22.26 16.52
N ARG A 384 44.99 -22.89 16.91
CA ARG A 384 44.66 -23.14 18.34
C ARG A 384 45.74 -23.99 19.06
N LYS A 385 46.30 -25.00 18.37
CA LYS A 385 47.29 -25.91 18.96
C LYS A 385 48.70 -25.25 19.05
N ASN A 386 49.03 -24.41 18.11
CA ASN A 386 50.40 -23.89 17.96
C ASN A 386 50.51 -22.39 18.26
N ASN A 387 49.44 -21.75 18.69
CA ASN A 387 49.34 -20.33 18.94
C ASN A 387 49.83 -19.52 17.72
N THR A 388 49.34 -19.86 16.53
CA THR A 388 49.68 -19.22 15.27
C THR A 388 48.42 -18.52 14.68
N GLU A 389 48.59 -17.72 13.62
CA GLU A 389 47.54 -16.92 12.96
C GLU A 389 47.48 -17.23 11.45
N LEU A 390 47.62 -18.48 11.08
CA LEU A 390 47.62 -18.89 9.67
C LEU A 390 46.28 -18.64 8.97
N TYR A 391 45.20 -18.89 9.71
CA TYR A 391 43.83 -18.61 9.21
C TYR A 391 43.66 -17.11 8.87
N HIS A 392 43.99 -16.23 9.79
CA HIS A 392 43.94 -14.79 9.58
C HIS A 392 44.93 -14.34 8.49
N THR A 393 46.13 -14.91 8.45
CA THR A 393 47.10 -14.65 7.38
C THR A 393 46.59 -14.98 6.00
N LEU A 394 45.90 -16.14 5.84
CA LEU A 394 45.28 -16.54 4.57
C LEU A 394 44.16 -15.59 4.14
N LYS A 395 43.31 -15.21 5.09
CA LYS A 395 42.19 -14.28 4.84
C LYS A 395 42.70 -12.94 4.29
N VAL A 396 43.60 -12.28 5.02
CA VAL A 396 44.17 -10.99 4.62
C VAL A 396 44.94 -11.09 3.31
N TYR A 397 45.65 -12.21 3.05
CA TYR A 397 46.37 -12.42 1.79
C TYR A 397 45.39 -12.51 0.58
N LEU A 398 44.27 -13.14 0.74
CA LEU A 398 43.25 -13.24 -0.30
C LEU A 398 42.47 -11.91 -0.48
N GLU A 399 42.22 -11.17 0.59
CA GLU A 399 41.59 -9.84 0.54
C GLU A 399 42.49 -8.82 -0.20
N HIS A 400 43.76 -8.92 -0.06
CA HIS A 400 44.78 -8.12 -0.81
C HIS A 400 45.15 -8.69 -2.17
N GLU A 401 44.32 -9.56 -2.75
CA GLU A 401 44.56 -10.12 -4.09
C GLU A 401 45.96 -10.66 -4.30
N ARG A 402 46.54 -11.31 -3.29
CA ARG A 402 47.89 -11.88 -3.27
C ARG A 402 49.03 -10.83 -3.21
N ASN A 403 48.74 -9.60 -2.89
CA ASN A 403 49.79 -8.58 -2.73
C ASN A 403 50.56 -8.81 -1.44
N SER A 404 51.68 -9.55 -1.54
CA SER A 404 52.52 -9.90 -0.39
C SER A 404 53.04 -8.68 0.36
N LEU A 405 53.25 -7.54 -0.30
CA LEU A 405 53.76 -6.34 0.36
C LEU A 405 52.66 -5.70 1.24
N GLN A 406 51.45 -5.55 0.72
CA GLN A 406 50.31 -5.01 1.46
C GLN A 406 49.90 -5.95 2.60
N THR A 407 49.81 -7.26 2.34
CA THR A 407 49.50 -8.29 3.34
C THR A 407 50.54 -8.26 4.51
N ALA A 408 51.82 -8.22 4.20
CA ALA A 408 52.85 -8.18 5.24
C ALA A 408 52.76 -6.91 6.08
N ARG A 409 52.45 -5.75 5.48
CA ARG A 409 52.24 -4.48 6.19
C ARG A 409 51.05 -4.53 7.12
N GLU A 410 49.93 -5.03 6.64
CA GLU A 410 48.70 -5.11 7.45
C GLU A 410 48.85 -6.08 8.62
N LEU A 411 49.52 -7.20 8.39
CA LEU A 411 49.82 -8.18 9.45
C LEU A 411 50.99 -7.79 10.37
N PHE A 412 51.63 -6.65 10.13
CA PHE A 412 52.83 -6.19 10.88
C PHE A 412 53.93 -7.24 10.94
N ILE A 413 54.17 -7.99 9.82
CA ILE A 413 55.24 -9.00 9.74
C ILE A 413 56.18 -8.71 8.58
N HIS A 414 57.38 -9.30 8.64
CA HIS A 414 58.32 -9.24 7.54
C HIS A 414 57.87 -10.11 6.36
N ARG A 415 58.21 -9.72 5.14
CA ARG A 415 57.80 -10.44 3.91
C ARG A 415 58.27 -11.91 3.92
N SER A 416 59.47 -12.22 4.43
CA SER A 416 59.95 -13.61 4.56
C SER A 416 59.08 -14.44 5.50
N SER A 417 58.61 -13.82 6.60
CA SER A 417 57.68 -14.49 7.53
C SER A 417 56.32 -14.79 6.86
N LEU A 418 55.86 -13.87 6.02
CA LEU A 418 54.62 -14.12 5.25
C LEU A 418 54.83 -15.28 4.29
N THR A 419 55.94 -15.33 3.54
CA THR A 419 56.23 -16.45 2.61
C THR A 419 56.23 -17.78 3.36
N TYR A 420 56.92 -17.87 4.52
CA TYR A 420 56.90 -19.06 5.34
C TYR A 420 55.50 -19.47 5.81
N ARG A 421 54.70 -18.49 6.26
CA ARG A 421 53.29 -18.75 6.62
C ARG A 421 52.47 -19.28 5.45
N LEU A 422 52.59 -18.70 4.26
CA LEU A 422 51.90 -19.14 3.06
C LEU A 422 52.29 -20.57 2.64
N GLU A 423 53.58 -20.91 2.66
CA GLU A 423 54.05 -22.28 2.40
C GLU A 423 53.45 -23.26 3.43
N ARG A 424 53.41 -22.86 4.69
CA ARG A 424 52.77 -23.69 5.75
C ARG A 424 51.31 -23.91 5.53
N ILE A 425 50.59 -22.84 5.15
CA ILE A 425 49.14 -22.89 4.79
C ILE A 425 48.91 -23.90 3.65
N GLN A 426 49.66 -23.78 2.55
CA GLN A 426 49.54 -24.70 1.42
C GLN A 426 49.78 -26.17 1.80
N LYS A 427 50.77 -26.44 2.65
CA LYS A 427 51.05 -27.78 3.16
C LYS A 427 49.93 -28.35 4.03
N LEU A 428 49.31 -27.51 4.88
CA LEU A 428 48.25 -27.95 5.79
C LEU A 428 46.91 -28.14 5.07
N THR A 429 46.62 -27.22 4.14
CA THR A 429 45.33 -27.20 3.44
C THR A 429 45.31 -28.06 2.17
N LYS A 430 46.48 -28.38 1.64
CA LYS A 430 46.65 -29.00 0.31
C LYS A 430 46.01 -28.19 -0.81
N VAL A 431 45.99 -26.86 -0.66
CA VAL A 431 45.47 -25.92 -1.62
C VAL A 431 46.62 -25.28 -2.37
N ASP A 432 46.45 -25.15 -3.69
CA ASP A 432 47.35 -24.37 -4.53
C ASP A 432 46.88 -22.92 -4.60
N LEU A 433 47.58 -22.01 -3.92
CA LEU A 433 47.24 -20.58 -3.95
C LEU A 433 47.53 -19.91 -5.32
N ASP A 434 48.20 -20.59 -6.25
CA ASP A 434 48.37 -20.13 -7.62
C ASP A 434 47.16 -20.53 -8.51
N ASN A 435 46.41 -21.53 -8.10
CA ASN A 435 45.17 -21.95 -8.81
C ASN A 435 44.02 -20.98 -8.51
N PRO A 436 43.44 -20.29 -9.54
CA PRO A 436 42.35 -19.35 -9.35
C PRO A 436 41.09 -19.98 -8.74
N LYS A 437 40.79 -21.26 -9.09
CA LYS A 437 39.58 -21.96 -8.57
C LYS A 437 39.69 -22.25 -7.08
N ASP A 438 40.88 -22.65 -6.61
CA ASP A 438 41.12 -22.90 -5.20
C ASP A 438 41.00 -21.60 -4.38
N ARG A 439 41.50 -20.49 -4.90
CA ARG A 439 41.40 -19.18 -4.23
C ARG A 439 39.94 -18.73 -4.14
N LEU A 440 39.19 -18.82 -5.27
CA LEU A 440 37.76 -18.45 -5.28
C LEU A 440 36.98 -19.29 -4.27
N LEU A 441 37.24 -20.61 -4.21
CA LEU A 441 36.59 -21.48 -3.23
C LEU A 441 36.88 -21.06 -1.79
N LEU A 442 38.14 -20.73 -1.48
CA LEU A 442 38.52 -20.25 -0.15
C LEU A 442 37.87 -18.91 0.20
N GLN A 443 37.80 -17.97 -0.75
CA GLN A 443 37.12 -16.69 -0.55
C GLN A 443 35.63 -16.89 -0.25
N LEU A 444 34.95 -17.77 -1.01
CA LEU A 444 33.55 -18.12 -0.75
C LEU A 444 33.38 -18.79 0.63
N CYS A 445 34.30 -19.66 1.05
CA CYS A 445 34.26 -20.26 2.37
C CYS A 445 34.39 -19.22 3.50
N PHE A 446 35.30 -18.25 3.36
CA PHE A 446 35.40 -17.13 4.31
C PHE A 446 34.11 -16.31 4.40
N LEU A 447 33.53 -15.94 3.27
CA LEU A 447 32.28 -15.18 3.21
C LEU A 447 31.10 -15.94 3.84
N LEU A 448 31.03 -17.26 3.66
CA LEU A 448 30.01 -18.09 4.29
C LEU A 448 30.15 -18.13 5.81
N GLN A 449 31.39 -18.24 6.35
CA GLN A 449 31.63 -18.23 7.80
C GLN A 449 31.30 -16.88 8.45
N GLU A 450 31.61 -15.75 7.78
CA GLU A 450 31.28 -14.42 8.28
C GLU A 450 29.79 -14.21 8.41
N LYS A 451 29.03 -14.76 7.45
CA LYS A 451 27.57 -14.65 7.44
C LYS A 451 26.92 -15.39 8.61
N ASP A 452 27.46 -16.54 9.01
CA ASP A 452 26.93 -17.31 10.15
C ASP A 452 27.17 -16.58 11.48
N GLN A 453 28.30 -15.87 11.64
CA GLN A 453 28.60 -15.09 12.83
C GLN A 453 27.73 -13.84 13.00
N THR A 454 27.11 -13.36 11.94
CA THR A 454 26.18 -12.21 11.98
C THR A 454 24.72 -12.60 12.23
N VAL A 455 24.40 -13.88 12.28
CA VAL A 455 23.01 -14.41 12.50
C VAL A 455 22.83 -14.91 13.95
N THR A 456 23.91 -15.08 14.71
CA THR A 456 23.89 -15.38 16.15
C THR A 456 23.98 -14.12 16.97
#